data_02e00b4d465e443cd82d3ea97dc94661
#
_entry.id   02e00b4d465e443cd82d3ea97dc94661
#
_cell.length_a   1.000
_cell.length_b   1.000
_cell.length_c   1.000
_cell.angle_alpha   90.00
_cell.angle_beta   90.00
_cell.angle_gamma   90.00
#
_symmetry.space_group_name_H-M   'P 1'
#
loop_
_entity.id
_entity.type
_entity.pdbx_description
1 polymer ?
#
loop_
_entity_poly.entity_id
_entity_poly.type
_entity_poly.pdbx_seq_one_letter_code
_entity_poly.pdbx_strand_id
1 'polypeptide(L)'
;HELMDRAGARVVEQISARWSGLEGLRIVVVCGKGNNGGDGLVVARLLRQSGVDVVTYLLEPESCFGTDARIHAQRLRDAGIETQLVQSPAELELATHDLIVDAILGTGIRGSARPREAAFIEVLNLSGLPIVAIDLPSGLDADTGVIDGAAIKASLTVTFDLPKIAHLFYPARELCGALALTEIGFPAAALDACPSNTHLLTSEQVGGALPRRSAIAHKGTCGSVGVIAGSAGMTGAAALAAQAALR
;
A
#
# COMPACT_ATOMS: atom_id res chain seq x y z
N HIS A 1 15.76 -6.95 -9.59
CA HIS A 1 15.20 -5.99 -10.55
C HIS A 1 13.95 -6.52 -11.26
N GLU A 2 13.79 -7.84 -11.51
CA GLU A 2 12.58 -8.40 -12.14
C GLU A 2 11.31 -8.22 -11.29
N LEU A 3 11.40 -8.39 -9.97
CA LEU A 3 10.26 -8.13 -9.08
C LEU A 3 9.84 -6.66 -9.13
N MET A 4 10.80 -5.76 -9.23
CA MET A 4 10.57 -4.32 -9.36
C MET A 4 9.87 -3.98 -10.70
N ASP A 5 10.27 -4.62 -11.82
CA ASP A 5 9.57 -4.49 -13.10
C ASP A 5 8.10 -4.95 -12.99
N ARG A 6 7.84 -6.07 -12.30
CA ARG A 6 6.47 -6.56 -12.07
C ARG A 6 5.67 -5.63 -11.15
N ALA A 7 6.28 -5.16 -10.05
CA ALA A 7 5.66 -4.22 -9.13
C ALA A 7 5.20 -2.95 -9.85
N GLY A 8 6.11 -2.32 -10.61
CA GLY A 8 5.77 -1.13 -11.40
C GLY A 8 4.66 -1.39 -12.43
N ALA A 9 4.65 -2.55 -13.10
CA ALA A 9 3.59 -2.92 -14.03
C ALA A 9 2.23 -3.02 -13.33
N ARG A 10 2.16 -3.64 -12.14
CA ARG A 10 0.93 -3.72 -11.34
C ARG A 10 0.43 -2.33 -10.92
N VAL A 11 1.32 -1.43 -10.53
CA VAL A 11 0.92 -0.06 -10.20
C VAL A 11 0.29 0.64 -11.40
N VAL A 12 0.89 0.55 -12.58
CA VAL A 12 0.35 1.15 -13.81
C VAL A 12 -1.00 0.55 -14.18
N GLU A 13 -1.17 -0.76 -14.08
CA GLU A 13 -2.46 -1.45 -14.27
C GLU A 13 -3.55 -0.90 -13.32
N GLN A 14 -3.23 -0.73 -12.04
CA GLN A 14 -4.17 -0.21 -11.04
C GLN A 14 -4.51 1.27 -11.28
N ILE A 15 -3.54 2.09 -11.70
CA ILE A 15 -3.80 3.47 -12.12
C ILE A 15 -4.77 3.47 -13.31
N SER A 16 -4.48 2.70 -14.35
CA SER A 16 -5.33 2.61 -15.54
C SER A 16 -6.76 2.17 -15.20
N ALA A 17 -6.91 1.17 -14.35
CA ALA A 17 -8.22 0.68 -13.91
C ALA A 17 -9.00 1.72 -13.10
N ARG A 18 -8.32 2.47 -12.23
CA ARG A 18 -8.95 3.42 -11.31
C ARG A 18 -9.38 4.72 -11.98
N TRP A 19 -8.62 5.18 -12.97
CA TRP A 19 -8.87 6.45 -13.70
C TRP A 19 -9.44 6.22 -15.10
N SER A 20 -9.99 5.02 -15.37
CA SER A 20 -10.65 4.68 -16.65
C SER A 20 -9.76 4.82 -17.86
N GLY A 21 -8.47 4.53 -17.70
CA GLY A 21 -7.42 4.63 -18.71
C GLY A 21 -6.29 5.55 -18.28
N LEU A 22 -5.31 5.68 -19.17
CA LEU A 22 -4.13 6.53 -18.96
C LEU A 22 -4.10 7.75 -19.87
N GLU A 23 -4.98 7.79 -20.87
CA GLU A 23 -4.96 8.81 -21.92
C GLU A 23 -5.23 10.21 -21.35
N GLY A 24 -4.36 11.14 -21.69
CA GLY A 24 -4.48 12.55 -21.30
C GLY A 24 -4.08 12.85 -19.86
N LEU A 25 -3.72 11.84 -19.04
CA LEU A 25 -3.21 12.08 -17.70
C LEU A 25 -1.82 12.70 -17.72
N ARG A 26 -1.58 13.62 -16.81
CA ARG A 26 -0.28 14.20 -16.49
C ARG A 26 0.09 13.77 -15.06
N ILE A 27 1.14 12.99 -14.94
CA ILE A 27 1.47 12.29 -13.70
C ILE A 27 2.83 12.74 -13.17
N VAL A 28 2.88 13.07 -11.89
CA VAL A 28 4.13 13.29 -11.16
C VAL A 28 4.51 12.01 -10.43
N VAL A 29 5.75 11.57 -10.56
CA VAL A 29 6.31 10.47 -9.77
C VAL A 29 7.40 11.02 -8.88
N VAL A 30 7.28 10.83 -7.56
CA VAL A 30 8.28 11.32 -6.59
C VAL A 30 9.01 10.14 -5.99
N CYS A 31 10.31 10.04 -6.27
CA CYS A 31 11.14 8.88 -5.94
C CYS A 31 12.15 9.19 -4.83
N GLY A 32 12.17 8.36 -3.79
CA GLY A 32 13.27 8.29 -2.84
C GLY A 32 14.41 7.39 -3.34
N LYS A 33 15.45 7.21 -2.53
CA LYS A 33 16.64 6.42 -2.90
C LYS A 33 16.52 4.91 -2.70
N GLY A 34 15.46 4.45 -2.02
CA GLY A 34 15.25 3.04 -1.67
C GLY A 34 14.63 2.21 -2.79
N ASN A 35 14.29 0.96 -2.47
CA ASN A 35 13.62 0.06 -3.43
C ASN A 35 12.27 0.64 -3.90
N ASN A 36 11.51 1.29 -3.00
CA ASN A 36 10.26 1.94 -3.36
C ASN A 36 10.47 3.03 -4.44
N GLY A 37 11.55 3.83 -4.30
CA GLY A 37 11.95 4.78 -5.36
C GLY A 37 12.29 4.07 -6.67
N GLY A 38 12.93 2.90 -6.60
CA GLY A 38 13.18 2.04 -7.75
C GLY A 38 11.89 1.59 -8.45
N ASP A 39 10.88 1.17 -7.69
CA ASP A 39 9.55 0.85 -8.21
C ASP A 39 8.92 2.07 -8.89
N GLY A 40 9.08 3.28 -8.29
CA GLY A 40 8.66 4.55 -8.88
C GLY A 40 9.32 4.83 -10.24
N LEU A 41 10.62 4.56 -10.39
CA LEU A 41 11.32 4.70 -11.68
C LEU A 41 10.76 3.75 -12.75
N VAL A 42 10.40 2.52 -12.36
CA VAL A 42 9.74 1.58 -13.28
C VAL A 42 8.37 2.11 -13.69
N VAL A 43 7.57 2.59 -12.72
CA VAL A 43 6.25 3.21 -13.00
C VAL A 43 6.39 4.36 -13.97
N ALA A 44 7.32 5.30 -13.74
CA ALA A 44 7.58 6.43 -14.63
C ALA A 44 7.91 5.98 -16.05
N ARG A 45 8.79 4.97 -16.19
CA ARG A 45 9.16 4.41 -17.51
C ARG A 45 7.96 3.80 -18.23
N LEU A 46 7.17 2.97 -17.54
CA LEU A 46 6.02 2.29 -18.16
C LEU A 46 4.91 3.27 -18.52
N LEU A 47 4.62 4.26 -17.70
CA LEU A 47 3.66 5.31 -18.00
C LEU A 47 4.10 6.10 -19.25
N ARG A 48 5.37 6.49 -19.32
CA ARG A 48 5.91 7.22 -20.46
C ARG A 48 5.86 6.39 -21.75
N GLN A 49 6.17 5.10 -21.67
CA GLN A 49 6.04 4.16 -22.79
C GLN A 49 4.59 3.99 -23.27
N SER A 50 3.62 4.18 -22.37
CA SER A 50 2.18 4.18 -22.68
C SER A 50 1.67 5.54 -23.18
N GLY A 51 2.56 6.52 -23.43
CA GLY A 51 2.20 7.82 -23.97
C GLY A 51 1.70 8.84 -22.93
N VAL A 52 1.83 8.53 -21.63
CA VAL A 52 1.46 9.45 -20.54
C VAL A 52 2.50 10.55 -20.42
N ASP A 53 2.06 11.76 -20.13
CA ASP A 53 2.95 12.85 -19.75
C ASP A 53 3.38 12.69 -18.30
N VAL A 54 4.68 12.40 -18.07
CA VAL A 54 5.23 12.06 -16.76
C VAL A 54 6.41 12.95 -16.43
N VAL A 55 6.36 13.57 -15.28
CA VAL A 55 7.51 14.23 -14.64
C VAL A 55 7.99 13.35 -13.46
N THR A 56 9.29 13.08 -13.41
CA THR A 56 9.89 12.24 -12.36
C THR A 56 10.86 13.07 -11.52
N TYR A 57 10.52 13.23 -10.25
CA TYR A 57 11.37 13.90 -9.27
C TYR A 57 12.15 12.90 -8.42
N LEU A 58 13.43 13.15 -8.25
CA LEU A 58 14.32 12.39 -7.37
C LEU A 58 14.62 13.24 -6.13
N LEU A 59 14.40 12.69 -4.94
CA LEU A 59 14.75 13.36 -3.69
C LEU A 59 16.23 13.20 -3.34
N GLU A 60 16.91 12.20 -3.90
CA GLU A 60 18.33 11.96 -3.71
C GLU A 60 19.02 11.70 -5.05
N PRO A 61 20.30 12.05 -5.19
CA PRO A 61 21.04 11.77 -6.42
C PRO A 61 21.16 10.26 -6.64
N GLU A 62 21.19 9.84 -7.89
CA GLU A 62 21.27 8.41 -8.28
C GLU A 62 22.48 7.66 -7.68
N SER A 63 23.54 8.40 -7.33
CA SER A 63 24.70 7.83 -6.62
C SER A 63 24.35 7.22 -5.25
N CYS A 64 23.22 7.66 -4.65
CA CYS A 64 22.70 7.16 -3.39
C CYS A 64 21.78 5.94 -3.55
N PHE A 65 21.44 5.54 -4.77
CA PHE A 65 20.50 4.45 -5.02
C PHE A 65 21.14 3.09 -4.76
N GLY A 66 20.32 2.14 -4.31
CA GLY A 66 20.69 0.73 -4.24
C GLY A 66 20.87 0.13 -5.65
N THR A 67 21.41 -1.09 -5.71
CA THR A 67 21.78 -1.75 -6.98
C THR A 67 20.60 -1.83 -7.95
N ASP A 68 19.44 -2.31 -7.49
CA ASP A 68 18.28 -2.51 -8.38
C ASP A 68 17.68 -1.17 -8.83
N ALA A 69 17.52 -0.19 -7.93
CA ALA A 69 17.05 1.15 -8.28
C ALA A 69 17.97 1.84 -9.30
N ARG A 70 19.29 1.62 -9.19
CA ARG A 70 20.29 2.15 -10.12
C ARG A 70 20.16 1.56 -11.52
N ILE A 71 19.85 0.25 -11.63
CA ILE A 71 19.56 -0.41 -12.91
C ILE A 71 18.35 0.26 -13.57
N HIS A 72 17.28 0.52 -12.81
CA HIS A 72 16.07 1.15 -13.35
C HIS A 72 16.27 2.63 -13.69
N ALA A 73 17.09 3.36 -12.94
CA ALA A 73 17.50 4.72 -13.30
C ALA A 73 18.24 4.74 -14.64
N GLN A 74 19.15 3.77 -14.88
CA GLN A 74 19.84 3.65 -16.16
C GLN A 74 18.85 3.34 -17.30
N ARG A 75 17.93 2.39 -17.10
CA ARG A 75 16.91 2.04 -18.10
C ARG A 75 16.00 3.22 -18.44
N LEU A 76 15.73 4.10 -17.47
CA LEU A 76 14.95 5.32 -17.69
C LEU A 76 15.69 6.28 -18.60
N ARG A 77 16.99 6.51 -18.35
CA ARG A 77 17.86 7.33 -19.22
C ARG A 77 17.99 6.76 -20.62
N ASP A 78 18.20 5.45 -20.74
CA ASP A 78 18.32 4.76 -22.04
C ASP A 78 17.02 4.91 -22.88
N ALA A 79 15.89 5.05 -22.21
CA ALA A 79 14.60 5.35 -22.83
C ALA A 79 14.40 6.85 -23.15
N GLY A 80 15.39 7.71 -22.90
CA GLY A 80 15.32 9.15 -23.14
C GLY A 80 14.38 9.89 -22.17
N ILE A 81 14.11 9.31 -20.99
CA ILE A 81 13.24 9.92 -19.99
C ILE A 81 14.11 10.63 -18.96
N GLU A 82 13.91 11.94 -18.84
CA GLU A 82 14.64 12.78 -17.90
C GLU A 82 14.06 12.69 -16.50
N THR A 83 14.92 12.81 -15.51
CA THR A 83 14.57 12.94 -14.09
C THR A 83 15.08 14.27 -13.56
N GLN A 84 14.39 14.85 -12.59
CA GLN A 84 14.73 16.10 -11.96
C GLN A 84 15.11 15.87 -10.50
N LEU A 85 16.37 16.15 -10.14
CA LEU A 85 16.82 16.14 -8.75
C LEU A 85 16.32 17.40 -8.06
N VAL A 86 15.54 17.25 -6.99
CA VAL A 86 14.98 18.35 -6.21
C VAL A 86 15.54 18.36 -4.78
N GLN A 87 15.86 19.53 -4.27
CA GLN A 87 16.39 19.72 -2.93
C GLN A 87 15.33 20.24 -1.95
N SER A 88 14.30 20.89 -2.47
CA SER A 88 13.23 21.53 -1.71
C SER A 88 11.86 21.21 -2.31
N PRO A 89 10.79 21.06 -1.49
CA PRO A 89 9.43 20.91 -1.99
C PRO A 89 8.95 22.04 -2.90
N ALA A 90 9.53 23.24 -2.76
CA ALA A 90 9.20 24.40 -3.61
C ALA A 90 9.59 24.21 -5.09
N GLU A 91 10.45 23.24 -5.39
CA GLU A 91 10.85 22.90 -6.75
C GLU A 91 9.87 21.96 -7.46
N LEU A 92 8.84 21.45 -6.73
CA LEU A 92 7.82 20.60 -7.33
C LEU A 92 6.78 21.43 -8.09
N GLU A 93 6.63 21.16 -9.37
CA GLU A 93 5.58 21.74 -10.20
C GLU A 93 4.37 20.79 -10.24
N LEU A 94 3.39 21.03 -9.35
CA LEU A 94 2.23 20.14 -9.20
C LEU A 94 0.97 20.66 -9.89
N ALA A 95 0.82 21.98 -10.04
CA ALA A 95 -0.42 22.64 -10.44
C ALA A 95 -0.97 22.21 -11.82
N THR A 96 -0.11 21.72 -12.70
CA THR A 96 -0.50 21.30 -14.06
C THR A 96 -0.72 19.79 -14.18
N HIS A 97 -0.66 19.04 -13.09
CA HIS A 97 -0.76 17.58 -13.10
C HIS A 97 -2.10 17.10 -12.52
N ASP A 98 -2.42 15.85 -12.81
CA ASP A 98 -3.71 15.24 -12.48
C ASP A 98 -3.57 14.17 -11.40
N LEU A 99 -2.36 13.62 -11.20
CA LEU A 99 -2.08 12.51 -10.29
C LEU A 99 -0.64 12.54 -9.79
N ILE A 100 -0.45 12.14 -8.54
CA ILE A 100 0.87 11.93 -7.94
C ILE A 100 1.08 10.44 -7.66
N VAL A 101 2.27 9.93 -7.96
CA VAL A 101 2.74 8.62 -7.52
C VAL A 101 3.77 8.84 -6.42
N ASP A 102 3.44 8.36 -5.22
CA ASP A 102 4.32 8.37 -4.06
C ASP A 102 5.21 7.12 -4.07
N ALA A 103 6.49 7.34 -4.28
CA ALA A 103 7.56 6.37 -4.23
C ALA A 103 8.72 6.86 -3.35
N ILE A 104 8.43 7.67 -2.32
CA ILE A 104 9.45 8.30 -1.48
C ILE A 104 10.04 7.30 -0.49
N LEU A 105 9.18 6.65 0.29
CA LEU A 105 9.55 5.72 1.36
C LEU A 105 8.69 4.46 1.27
N GLY A 106 9.29 3.31 1.54
CA GLY A 106 8.59 2.02 1.59
C GLY A 106 8.63 1.42 3.00
N THR A 107 8.55 0.09 3.09
CA THR A 107 8.48 -0.67 4.35
C THR A 107 9.73 -0.61 5.22
N GLY A 108 10.82 0.01 4.75
CA GLY A 108 12.08 0.15 5.50
C GLY A 108 12.07 1.24 6.59
N ILE A 109 11.00 2.00 6.71
CA ILE A 109 10.87 3.04 7.74
C ILE A 109 10.57 2.41 9.11
N ARG A 110 11.16 3.01 10.14
CA ARG A 110 10.82 2.80 11.54
C ARG A 110 10.67 4.17 12.20
N GLY A 111 9.53 4.43 12.82
CA GLY A 111 9.20 5.74 13.36
C GLY A 111 8.84 6.77 12.27
N SER A 112 9.15 8.03 12.53
CA SER A 112 8.77 9.16 11.66
C SER A 112 9.65 9.31 10.40
N ALA A 113 9.08 9.89 9.35
CA ALA A 113 9.85 10.40 8.22
C ALA A 113 10.84 11.47 8.69
N ARG A 114 12.03 11.51 8.09
CA ARG A 114 13.01 12.55 8.41
C ARG A 114 12.46 13.92 7.99
N PRO A 115 12.96 15.03 8.59
CA PRO A 115 12.41 16.37 8.33
C PRO A 115 12.34 16.75 6.85
N ARG A 116 13.29 16.29 6.04
CA ARG A 116 13.30 16.56 4.61
C ARG A 116 12.17 15.83 3.89
N GLU A 117 12.06 14.51 4.05
CA GLU A 117 10.99 13.72 3.45
C GLU A 117 9.61 14.15 3.97
N ALA A 118 9.51 14.50 5.25
CA ALA A 118 8.29 15.04 5.86
C ALA A 118 7.80 16.31 5.16
N ALA A 119 8.71 17.25 4.84
CA ALA A 119 8.36 18.47 4.13
C ALA A 119 7.81 18.21 2.71
N PHE A 120 8.36 17.22 1.98
CA PHE A 120 7.81 16.79 0.69
C PHE A 120 6.42 16.15 0.86
N ILE A 121 6.25 15.24 1.83
CA ILE A 121 4.97 14.60 2.15
C ILE A 121 3.88 15.64 2.43
N GLU A 122 4.19 16.67 3.22
CA GLU A 122 3.25 17.73 3.54
C GLU A 122 2.81 18.50 2.29
N VAL A 123 3.73 18.90 1.42
CA VAL A 123 3.41 19.61 0.18
C VAL A 123 2.60 18.74 -0.78
N LEU A 124 2.92 17.46 -0.91
CA LEU A 124 2.14 16.52 -1.72
C LEU A 124 0.70 16.38 -1.19
N ASN A 125 0.51 16.25 0.12
CA ASN A 125 -0.81 16.19 0.73
C ASN A 125 -1.62 17.48 0.56
N LEU A 126 -0.94 18.65 0.53
CA LEU A 126 -1.59 19.96 0.36
C LEU A 126 -1.91 20.28 -1.11
N SER A 127 -1.38 19.54 -2.06
CA SER A 127 -1.61 19.77 -3.50
C SER A 127 -3.08 19.61 -3.92
N GLY A 128 -3.87 18.85 -3.17
CA GLY A 128 -5.23 18.48 -3.52
C GLY A 128 -5.35 17.43 -4.64
N LEU A 129 -4.22 16.98 -5.21
CA LEU A 129 -4.21 15.94 -6.23
C LEU A 129 -4.41 14.56 -5.59
N PRO A 130 -5.06 13.61 -6.28
CA PRO A 130 -5.06 12.23 -5.84
C PRO A 130 -3.63 11.66 -5.82
N ILE A 131 -3.33 10.85 -4.79
CA ILE A 131 -2.01 10.24 -4.61
C ILE A 131 -2.16 8.73 -4.67
N VAL A 132 -1.34 8.09 -5.51
CA VAL A 132 -1.15 6.63 -5.55
C VAL A 132 0.13 6.30 -4.81
N ALA A 133 0.02 5.56 -3.72
CA ALA A 133 1.18 5.09 -2.97
C ALA A 133 1.63 3.72 -3.48
N ILE A 134 2.92 3.59 -3.74
CA ILE A 134 3.55 2.31 -4.08
C ILE A 134 3.86 1.58 -2.78
N ASP A 135 3.34 0.38 -2.65
CA ASP A 135 3.48 -0.55 -1.54
C ASP A 135 2.88 -0.04 -0.21
N LEU A 136 3.27 1.13 0.27
CA LEU A 136 2.79 1.74 1.50
C LEU A 136 2.85 3.27 1.39
N PRO A 137 1.85 4.01 1.87
CA PRO A 137 1.96 5.46 1.96
C PRO A 137 3.22 5.88 2.72
N SER A 138 4.02 6.73 2.09
CA SER A 138 5.28 7.20 2.69
C SER A 138 5.05 7.86 4.04
N GLY A 139 5.85 7.47 5.04
CA GLY A 139 5.74 7.96 6.42
C GLY A 139 5.00 7.02 7.37
N LEU A 140 4.40 5.92 6.89
CA LEU A 140 3.79 4.90 7.74
C LEU A 140 4.79 3.82 8.15
N ASP A 141 4.69 3.36 9.40
CA ASP A 141 5.39 2.15 9.86
C ASP A 141 4.60 0.92 9.45
N ALA A 142 5.19 0.08 8.58
CA ALA A 142 4.55 -1.10 8.00
C ALA A 142 4.12 -2.15 9.03
N ASP A 143 4.92 -2.31 10.08
CA ASP A 143 4.78 -3.41 11.04
C ASP A 143 3.85 -3.08 12.20
N THR A 144 3.66 -1.78 12.50
CA THR A 144 2.85 -1.34 13.64
C THR A 144 1.59 -0.60 13.24
N GLY A 145 1.58 0.05 12.07
CA GLY A 145 0.52 0.96 11.67
C GLY A 145 0.45 2.26 12.50
N VAL A 146 1.50 2.57 13.25
CA VAL A 146 1.61 3.84 13.97
C VAL A 146 1.95 4.96 12.99
N ILE A 147 1.34 6.10 13.18
CA ILE A 147 1.67 7.35 12.48
C ILE A 147 2.46 8.21 13.44
N ASP A 148 3.75 8.39 13.15
CA ASP A 148 4.65 9.23 13.94
C ASP A 148 5.19 10.36 13.06
N GLY A 149 4.43 11.44 12.90
CA GLY A 149 4.75 12.59 12.06
C GLY A 149 4.01 12.61 10.72
N ALA A 150 4.66 13.17 9.70
CA ALA A 150 4.07 13.33 8.37
C ALA A 150 3.95 11.98 7.64
N ALA A 151 2.76 11.71 7.09
CA ALA A 151 2.52 10.55 6.23
C ALA A 151 1.62 10.92 5.05
N ILE A 152 1.83 10.28 3.91
CA ILE A 152 1.01 10.48 2.71
C ILE A 152 -0.43 10.02 2.96
N LYS A 153 -1.38 10.83 2.47
CA LYS A 153 -2.81 10.52 2.42
C LYS A 153 -3.13 10.01 1.02
N ALA A 154 -2.99 8.70 0.83
CA ALA A 154 -3.21 8.10 -0.47
C ALA A 154 -4.71 8.01 -0.83
N SER A 155 -5.02 8.18 -2.11
CA SER A 155 -6.33 7.83 -2.70
C SER A 155 -6.38 6.35 -3.08
N LEU A 156 -5.22 5.77 -3.39
CA LEU A 156 -5.02 4.37 -3.72
C LEU A 156 -3.65 3.94 -3.20
N THR A 157 -3.58 2.78 -2.58
CA THR A 157 -2.31 2.10 -2.26
C THR A 157 -2.27 0.79 -3.02
N VAL A 158 -1.20 0.57 -3.78
CA VAL A 158 -0.96 -0.70 -4.49
C VAL A 158 0.16 -1.44 -3.76
N THR A 159 -0.21 -2.52 -3.09
CA THR A 159 0.73 -3.34 -2.32
C THR A 159 0.88 -4.73 -2.92
N PHE A 160 1.97 -5.41 -2.59
CA PHE A 160 2.43 -6.59 -3.29
C PHE A 160 2.37 -7.85 -2.42
N ASP A 161 1.81 -8.93 -2.98
CA ASP A 161 1.65 -10.28 -2.46
C ASP A 161 0.99 -10.38 -1.08
N LEU A 162 1.51 -9.68 -0.07
CA LEU A 162 0.97 -9.72 1.30
C LEU A 162 0.67 -8.31 1.82
N PRO A 163 -0.49 -8.10 2.45
CA PRO A 163 -0.78 -6.84 3.13
C PRO A 163 0.12 -6.70 4.36
N LYS A 164 0.46 -5.46 4.71
CA LYS A 164 1.19 -5.11 5.93
C LYS A 164 0.20 -4.73 7.03
N ILE A 165 0.63 -4.75 8.29
CA ILE A 165 -0.20 -4.35 9.44
C ILE A 165 -0.81 -2.95 9.23
N ALA A 166 -0.02 -2.01 8.73
CA ALA A 166 -0.46 -0.64 8.44
C ALA A 166 -1.63 -0.55 7.45
N HIS A 167 -1.78 -1.51 6.53
CA HIS A 167 -2.88 -1.54 5.58
C HIS A 167 -4.22 -1.93 6.21
N LEU A 168 -4.22 -2.56 7.37
CA LEU A 168 -5.38 -3.20 7.97
C LEU A 168 -5.83 -2.52 9.26
N PHE A 169 -4.91 -1.91 10.00
CA PHE A 169 -5.18 -1.33 11.31
C PHE A 169 -5.16 0.19 11.31
N TYR A 170 -6.11 0.77 12.01
CA TYR A 170 -6.13 2.20 12.29
C TYR A 170 -5.05 2.57 13.32
N PRO A 171 -4.46 3.77 13.24
CA PRO A 171 -4.84 4.86 12.34
C PRO A 171 -4.29 4.77 10.90
N ALA A 172 -3.23 4.00 10.62
CA ALA A 172 -2.57 3.96 9.31
C ALA A 172 -3.52 3.59 8.17
N ARG A 173 -4.47 2.68 8.40
CA ARG A 173 -5.46 2.25 7.40
C ARG A 173 -6.22 3.43 6.78
N GLU A 174 -6.48 4.47 7.55
CA GLU A 174 -7.19 5.68 7.07
C GLU A 174 -6.42 6.41 5.97
N LEU A 175 -5.08 6.34 6.01
CA LEU A 175 -4.21 7.00 5.06
C LEU A 175 -3.94 6.18 3.79
N CYS A 176 -4.34 4.91 3.76
CA CYS A 176 -4.09 4.02 2.61
C CYS A 176 -5.08 4.21 1.46
N GLY A 177 -6.21 4.89 1.68
CA GLY A 177 -7.28 5.01 0.67
C GLY A 177 -7.84 3.66 0.23
N ALA A 178 -8.14 3.49 -1.05
CA ALA A 178 -8.44 2.18 -1.62
C ALA A 178 -7.17 1.31 -1.60
N LEU A 179 -7.31 0.05 -1.20
CA LEU A 179 -6.18 -0.89 -1.15
C LEU A 179 -6.30 -1.90 -2.30
N ALA A 180 -5.30 -1.93 -3.17
CA ALA A 180 -5.13 -2.95 -4.20
C ALA A 180 -3.98 -3.88 -3.81
N LEU A 181 -4.31 -5.13 -3.47
CA LEU A 181 -3.34 -6.20 -3.26
C LEU A 181 -3.09 -6.90 -4.59
N THR A 182 -1.85 -6.90 -5.07
CA THR A 182 -1.48 -7.46 -6.37
C THR A 182 -0.34 -8.45 -6.22
N GLU A 183 -0.34 -9.49 -7.05
CA GLU A 183 0.73 -10.49 -7.07
C GLU A 183 1.85 -10.03 -8.00
N ILE A 184 3.08 -10.05 -7.51
CA ILE A 184 4.30 -9.82 -8.31
C ILE A 184 5.15 -11.08 -8.45
N GLY A 185 4.69 -12.18 -7.83
CA GLY A 185 5.28 -13.52 -7.99
C GLY A 185 6.46 -13.75 -7.07
N PHE A 186 6.34 -13.45 -5.79
CA PHE A 186 7.25 -13.97 -4.78
C PHE A 186 7.21 -15.51 -4.82
N PRO A 187 8.37 -16.18 -4.79
CA PRO A 187 8.40 -17.63 -4.70
C PRO A 187 7.70 -18.11 -3.42
N ALA A 188 6.81 -19.10 -3.54
CA ALA A 188 6.10 -19.66 -2.38
C ALA A 188 7.08 -20.09 -1.26
N ALA A 189 8.22 -20.67 -1.62
CA ALA A 189 9.27 -21.02 -0.66
C ALA A 189 9.83 -19.81 0.12
N ALA A 190 9.84 -18.61 -0.47
CA ALA A 190 10.28 -17.41 0.23
C ALA A 190 9.20 -16.92 1.22
N LEU A 191 7.92 -17.04 0.87
CA LEU A 191 6.81 -16.74 1.76
C LEU A 191 6.76 -17.73 2.94
N ASP A 192 6.95 -19.02 2.67
CA ASP A 192 6.97 -20.09 3.69
C ASP A 192 8.17 -19.94 4.65
N ALA A 193 9.29 -19.40 4.16
CA ALA A 193 10.47 -19.15 4.97
C ALA A 193 10.35 -17.92 5.89
N CYS A 194 9.33 -17.09 5.70
CA CYS A 194 9.04 -15.92 6.53
C CYS A 194 7.94 -16.26 7.55
N PRO A 195 8.27 -16.79 8.73
CA PRO A 195 7.25 -17.13 9.73
C PRO A 195 6.54 -15.87 10.19
N SER A 196 5.22 -15.84 10.02
CA SER A 196 4.36 -14.79 10.56
C SER A 196 3.43 -15.39 11.59
N ASN A 197 3.34 -14.74 12.75
CA ASN A 197 2.35 -15.07 13.78
C ASN A 197 1.02 -14.29 13.59
N THR A 198 0.95 -13.49 12.53
CA THR A 198 -0.23 -12.67 12.22
C THR A 198 -0.84 -13.15 10.92
N HIS A 199 -2.13 -13.48 10.97
CA HIS A 199 -2.86 -14.01 9.82
C HIS A 199 -4.11 -13.18 9.57
N LEU A 200 -4.32 -12.81 8.30
CA LEU A 200 -5.58 -12.20 7.86
C LEU A 200 -6.60 -13.32 7.60
N LEU A 201 -7.68 -13.33 8.38
CA LEU A 201 -8.79 -14.25 8.15
C LEU A 201 -9.59 -13.80 6.92
N THR A 202 -9.74 -14.68 5.96
CA THR A 202 -10.57 -14.44 4.78
C THR A 202 -11.96 -15.08 4.95
N SER A 203 -12.95 -14.54 4.22
CA SER A 203 -14.29 -15.12 4.21
C SER A 203 -14.31 -16.60 3.78
N GLU A 204 -13.40 -17.00 2.89
CA GLU A 204 -13.23 -18.38 2.44
C GLU A 204 -12.75 -19.30 3.57
N GLN A 205 -11.71 -18.86 4.30
CA GLN A 205 -11.19 -19.61 5.46
C GLN A 205 -12.26 -19.76 6.55
N VAL A 206 -12.98 -18.68 6.86
CA VAL A 206 -14.08 -18.73 7.84
C VAL A 206 -15.21 -19.63 7.34
N GLY A 207 -15.60 -19.49 6.07
CA GLY A 207 -16.63 -20.34 5.46
C GLY A 207 -16.27 -21.83 5.48
N GLY A 208 -15.00 -22.16 5.24
CA GLY A 208 -14.48 -23.52 5.30
C GLY A 208 -14.43 -24.11 6.72
N ALA A 209 -14.27 -23.27 7.73
CA ALA A 209 -14.25 -23.67 9.15
C ALA A 209 -15.66 -23.86 9.75
N LEU A 210 -16.69 -23.28 9.12
CA LEU A 210 -18.05 -23.43 9.63
C LEU A 210 -18.59 -24.84 9.35
N PRO A 211 -19.09 -25.54 10.40
CA PRO A 211 -19.67 -26.87 10.21
C PRO A 211 -20.95 -26.80 9.39
N ARG A 212 -21.07 -27.68 8.38
CA ARG A 212 -22.31 -27.81 7.63
C ARG A 212 -23.35 -28.52 8.48
N ARG A 213 -24.50 -27.89 8.69
CA ARG A 213 -25.62 -28.51 9.37
C ARG A 213 -26.26 -29.57 8.45
N SER A 214 -26.48 -30.79 8.98
CA SER A 214 -27.28 -31.81 8.30
C SER A 214 -28.75 -31.39 8.22
N ALA A 215 -29.45 -31.80 7.15
CA ALA A 215 -30.90 -31.55 7.01
C ALA A 215 -31.73 -32.18 8.15
N ILE A 216 -31.18 -33.18 8.83
CA ILE A 216 -31.82 -33.87 9.96
C ILE A 216 -31.26 -33.40 11.32
N ALA A 217 -30.48 -32.31 11.34
CA ALA A 217 -29.92 -31.78 12.57
C ALA A 217 -31.02 -31.29 13.52
N HIS A 218 -30.88 -31.61 14.80
CA HIS A 218 -31.79 -31.20 15.86
C HIS A 218 -30.96 -30.60 17.05
N LYS A 219 -31.66 -30.04 18.04
CA LYS A 219 -31.03 -29.39 19.19
C LYS A 219 -29.95 -30.22 19.89
N GLY A 220 -30.07 -31.54 19.94
CA GLY A 220 -29.10 -32.42 20.56
C GLY A 220 -27.84 -32.66 19.72
N THR A 221 -27.89 -32.48 18.40
CA THR A 221 -26.74 -32.63 17.50
C THR A 221 -25.98 -31.34 17.25
N CYS A 222 -26.58 -30.17 17.58
CA CYS A 222 -25.95 -28.86 17.42
C CYS A 222 -25.07 -28.44 18.58
N GLY A 223 -25.04 -29.21 19.65
CA GLY A 223 -24.26 -28.93 20.86
C GLY A 223 -24.92 -27.94 21.81
N SER A 224 -24.14 -27.52 22.80
CA SER A 224 -24.57 -26.54 23.81
C SER A 224 -23.48 -25.47 23.97
N VAL A 225 -23.90 -24.24 24.12
CA VAL A 225 -22.99 -23.09 24.34
C VAL A 225 -23.19 -22.58 25.76
N GLY A 226 -22.10 -22.53 26.52
CA GLY A 226 -22.08 -21.84 27.83
C GLY A 226 -21.57 -20.40 27.63
N VAL A 227 -22.32 -19.40 28.09
CA VAL A 227 -21.92 -18.00 28.02
C VAL A 227 -21.57 -17.51 29.44
N ILE A 228 -20.31 -17.19 29.69
CA ILE A 228 -19.82 -16.58 30.92
C ILE A 228 -19.34 -15.19 30.56
N ALA A 229 -20.16 -14.17 30.81
CA ALA A 229 -19.88 -12.79 30.38
C ALA A 229 -20.71 -11.78 31.18
N GLY A 230 -20.32 -10.52 31.06
CA GLY A 230 -20.96 -9.39 31.70
C GLY A 230 -20.43 -9.10 33.11
N SER A 231 -20.87 -7.98 33.65
CA SER A 231 -20.63 -7.55 35.01
C SER A 231 -21.88 -6.86 35.56
N ALA A 232 -21.91 -6.53 36.83
CA ALA A 232 -23.02 -5.80 37.44
C ALA A 232 -23.27 -4.48 36.67
N GLY A 233 -24.47 -4.29 36.15
CA GLY A 233 -24.85 -3.15 35.33
C GLY A 233 -24.44 -3.23 33.84
N MET A 234 -23.70 -4.27 33.41
CA MET A 234 -23.23 -4.46 32.00
C MET A 234 -23.57 -5.86 31.49
N THR A 235 -24.85 -6.22 31.48
CA THR A 235 -25.33 -7.57 31.12
C THR A 235 -25.70 -7.68 29.65
N GLY A 236 -25.77 -6.56 28.90
CA GLY A 236 -26.26 -6.51 27.53
C GLY A 236 -25.43 -7.37 26.56
N ALA A 237 -24.12 -7.34 26.66
CA ALA A 237 -23.24 -8.14 25.80
C ALA A 237 -23.45 -9.66 25.99
N ALA A 238 -23.65 -10.10 27.25
CA ALA A 238 -23.97 -11.49 27.54
C ALA A 238 -25.30 -11.95 26.93
N ALA A 239 -26.34 -11.10 27.02
CA ALA A 239 -27.63 -11.36 26.41
C ALA A 239 -27.55 -11.44 24.88
N LEU A 240 -26.83 -10.51 24.26
CA LEU A 240 -26.61 -10.50 22.79
C LEU A 240 -25.85 -11.75 22.32
N ALA A 241 -24.80 -12.14 23.03
CA ALA A 241 -24.03 -13.34 22.70
C ALA A 241 -24.90 -14.61 22.82
N ALA A 242 -25.69 -14.73 23.89
CA ALA A 242 -26.60 -15.87 24.08
C ALA A 242 -27.69 -15.91 23.00
N GLN A 243 -28.29 -14.78 22.64
CA GLN A 243 -29.28 -14.69 21.57
C GLN A 243 -28.68 -15.04 20.19
N ALA A 244 -27.44 -14.59 19.91
CA ALA A 244 -26.75 -14.93 18.67
C ALA A 244 -26.46 -16.43 18.54
N ALA A 245 -26.12 -17.09 19.67
CA ALA A 245 -25.86 -18.52 19.70
C ALA A 245 -27.11 -19.39 19.45
N LEU A 246 -28.32 -18.83 19.64
CA LEU A 246 -29.60 -19.51 19.40
C LEU A 246 -30.08 -19.45 17.94
N ARG A 247 -29.44 -18.64 17.09
CA ARG A 247 -29.75 -18.50 15.66
C ARG A 247 -28.91 -19.42 14.79
#